data_6a6211eef07dc5f8fd8779fa819fd167
#
_entry.id   6a6211eef07dc5f8fd8779fa819fd167
#
_cell.length_a   1.000
_cell.length_b   1.000
_cell.length_c   1.000
_cell.angle_alpha   90.00
_cell.angle_beta   90.00
_cell.angle_gamma   90.00
#
_symmetry.space_group_name_H-M   'P 1'
#
loop_
_entity.id
_entity.type
_entity.pdbx_description
1 polymer ?
#
loop_
_entity_poly.entity_id
_entity_poly.type
_entity_poly.pdbx_seq_one_letter_code
_entity_poly.pdbx_strand_id
1 'polypeptide(L)'
;SERTLGYVQKIADEFESKAPYYELMAYHRLCCLLIPILRTNNLAFSKPEKNKTATKEIIFVKQYIDKHFAYDLSLDDLAQKAFINKYHMIHFFTQAYGVSPMRYLNQRRIKEAKVLLRTTDLNVTAIANSVGFTSPSFFAKKFKELNDISPKDYRKSAAAALEEELFQ
;
A
#
# COMPACT_ATOMS: atom_id res chain seq x y z
N SER A 1 18.80 -20.95 -32.87
CA SER A 1 18.55 -22.32 -33.31
C SER A 1 17.28 -22.33 -34.16
N GLU A 2 17.12 -23.33 -35.04
CA GLU A 2 15.97 -23.47 -35.96
C GLU A 2 14.62 -23.38 -35.25
N ARG A 3 14.51 -23.92 -34.03
CA ARG A 3 13.28 -23.85 -33.21
C ARG A 3 12.90 -22.41 -32.86
N THR A 4 13.85 -21.55 -32.52
CA THR A 4 13.64 -20.15 -32.17
C THR A 4 13.10 -19.37 -33.37
N LEU A 5 13.70 -19.59 -34.54
CA LEU A 5 13.28 -18.97 -35.80
C LEU A 5 11.83 -19.37 -36.16
N GLY A 6 11.49 -20.64 -35.98
CA GLY A 6 10.11 -21.15 -36.21
C GLY A 6 9.06 -20.52 -35.31
N TYR A 7 9.38 -20.17 -34.06
CA TYR A 7 8.43 -19.46 -33.18
C TYR A 7 8.26 -18.00 -33.60
N VAL A 8 9.35 -17.32 -33.98
CA VAL A 8 9.30 -15.93 -34.46
C VAL A 8 8.44 -15.82 -35.72
N GLN A 9 8.65 -16.75 -36.68
CA GLN A 9 7.86 -16.78 -37.91
C GLN A 9 6.36 -16.98 -37.60
N LYS A 10 6.01 -17.92 -36.74
CA LYS A 10 4.61 -18.17 -36.34
C LYS A 10 3.98 -16.99 -35.63
N ILE A 11 4.72 -16.15 -34.92
CA ILE A 11 4.21 -14.90 -34.32
C ILE A 11 3.92 -13.89 -35.44
N ALA A 12 4.82 -13.75 -36.42
CA ALA A 12 4.61 -12.88 -37.56
C ALA A 12 3.36 -13.27 -38.36
N ASP A 13 3.21 -14.57 -38.65
CA ASP A 13 2.06 -15.12 -39.38
C ASP A 13 0.71 -14.80 -38.69
N GLU A 14 0.64 -14.79 -37.34
CA GLU A 14 -0.54 -14.39 -36.58
C GLU A 14 -0.93 -12.92 -36.82
N PHE A 15 0.08 -12.03 -36.85
CA PHE A 15 -0.15 -10.60 -37.12
C PHE A 15 -0.52 -10.32 -38.60
N GLU A 16 -0.06 -11.15 -39.52
CA GLU A 16 -0.40 -11.03 -40.93
C GLU A 16 -1.82 -11.55 -41.20
N SER A 17 -2.19 -12.70 -40.64
CA SER A 17 -3.48 -13.33 -40.85
C SER A 17 -4.64 -12.61 -40.19
N LYS A 18 -4.39 -11.94 -39.05
CA LYS A 18 -5.40 -11.26 -38.19
C LYS A 18 -6.63 -12.11 -37.91
N ALA A 19 -6.43 -13.42 -37.76
CA ALA A 19 -7.50 -14.34 -37.38
C ALA A 19 -8.12 -13.95 -36.03
N PRO A 20 -9.36 -14.34 -35.71
CA PRO A 20 -9.94 -14.08 -34.39
C PRO A 20 -8.98 -14.49 -33.26
N TYR A 21 -8.75 -13.57 -32.28
CA TYR A 21 -7.84 -13.77 -31.15
C TYR A 21 -6.34 -13.86 -31.52
N TYR A 22 -5.91 -13.36 -32.66
CA TYR A 22 -4.50 -13.40 -33.12
C TYR A 22 -3.53 -12.80 -32.10
N GLU A 23 -3.90 -11.73 -31.39
CA GLU A 23 -3.06 -11.13 -30.34
C GLU A 23 -2.82 -12.07 -29.18
N LEU A 24 -3.85 -12.80 -28.75
CA LEU A 24 -3.74 -13.79 -27.67
C LEU A 24 -2.87 -14.98 -28.11
N MET A 25 -3.01 -15.42 -29.36
CA MET A 25 -2.18 -16.50 -29.92
C MET A 25 -0.72 -16.06 -30.09
N ALA A 26 -0.47 -14.84 -30.55
CA ALA A 26 0.89 -14.28 -30.63
C ALA A 26 1.54 -14.19 -29.25
N TYR A 27 0.80 -13.70 -28.23
CA TYR A 27 1.27 -13.66 -26.85
C TYR A 27 1.58 -15.06 -26.28
N HIS A 28 0.70 -16.04 -26.52
CA HIS A 28 0.96 -17.43 -26.12
C HIS A 28 2.24 -18.00 -26.76
N ARG A 29 2.45 -17.77 -28.06
CA ARG A 29 3.67 -18.22 -28.78
C ARG A 29 4.92 -17.53 -28.24
N LEU A 30 4.83 -16.24 -27.89
CA LEU A 30 5.92 -15.50 -27.26
C LEU A 30 6.28 -16.09 -25.89
N CYS A 31 5.29 -16.42 -25.07
CA CYS A 31 5.51 -17.10 -23.79
C CYS A 31 6.19 -18.47 -23.99
N CYS A 32 5.74 -19.26 -24.96
CA CYS A 32 6.35 -20.56 -25.29
C CYS A 32 7.83 -20.44 -25.75
N LEU A 33 8.18 -19.32 -26.37
CA LEU A 33 9.57 -19.01 -26.74
C LEU A 33 10.42 -18.58 -25.55
N LEU A 34 9.91 -17.66 -24.73
CA LEU A 34 10.67 -17.04 -23.64
C LEU A 34 10.86 -17.95 -22.43
N ILE A 35 9.81 -18.70 -22.01
CA ILE A 35 9.88 -19.55 -20.81
C ILE A 35 11.01 -20.57 -20.85
N PRO A 36 11.25 -21.33 -21.95
CA PRO A 36 12.38 -22.25 -22.03
C PRO A 36 13.73 -21.51 -21.97
N ILE A 37 13.86 -20.34 -22.63
CA ILE A 37 15.09 -19.53 -22.61
C ILE A 37 15.40 -19.06 -21.18
N LEU A 38 14.39 -18.56 -20.48
CA LEU A 38 14.51 -18.11 -19.09
C LEU A 38 14.91 -19.27 -18.16
N ARG A 39 14.37 -20.47 -18.39
CA ARG A 39 14.72 -21.69 -17.63
C ARG A 39 16.15 -22.17 -17.88
N THR A 40 16.61 -22.17 -19.15
CA THR A 40 17.93 -22.69 -19.50
C THR A 40 19.06 -21.74 -19.08
N ASN A 41 18.82 -20.42 -19.06
CA ASN A 41 19.81 -19.45 -18.67
C ASN A 41 19.88 -19.20 -17.13
N ASN A 42 19.21 -20.03 -16.33
CA ASN A 42 19.07 -19.82 -14.88
C ASN A 42 18.69 -18.34 -14.54
N LEU A 43 18.08 -17.66 -15.50
CA LEU A 43 17.33 -16.45 -15.23
C LEU A 43 16.08 -16.91 -14.47
N ALA A 44 16.30 -17.58 -13.33
CA ALA A 44 15.29 -17.59 -12.30
C ALA A 44 14.93 -16.10 -12.17
N PHE A 45 13.67 -15.76 -12.45
CA PHE A 45 13.11 -14.64 -11.71
C PHE A 45 13.41 -15.00 -10.26
N SER A 46 14.46 -14.42 -9.73
CA SER A 46 14.83 -14.59 -8.34
C SER A 46 13.51 -14.33 -7.64
N LYS A 47 12.93 -15.38 -7.02
CA LYS A 47 11.93 -15.07 -5.98
C LYS A 47 12.61 -13.95 -5.23
N PRO A 48 12.02 -12.74 -5.16
CA PRO A 48 12.69 -11.67 -4.46
C PRO A 48 13.12 -12.30 -3.16
N GLU A 49 14.43 -12.40 -2.96
CA GLU A 49 14.96 -12.88 -1.70
C GLU A 49 14.11 -12.18 -0.66
N LYS A 50 13.69 -12.92 0.37
CA LYS A 50 12.97 -12.35 1.52
C LYS A 50 13.87 -11.37 2.27
N ASN A 51 14.55 -10.50 1.55
CA ASN A 51 15.17 -9.32 2.09
C ASN A 51 14.02 -8.40 2.49
N LYS A 52 13.68 -8.49 3.78
CA LYS A 52 12.71 -7.62 4.48
C LYS A 52 13.11 -6.14 4.42
N THR A 53 14.11 -5.79 3.63
CA THR A 53 14.60 -4.43 3.49
C THR A 53 13.71 -3.70 2.49
N ALA A 54 13.00 -2.70 2.98
CA ALA A 54 12.20 -1.84 2.11
C ALA A 54 13.09 -1.17 1.06
N THR A 55 12.66 -1.15 -0.22
CA THR A 55 13.34 -0.40 -1.26
C THR A 55 13.25 1.10 -0.98
N LYS A 56 14.08 1.91 -1.67
CA LYS A 56 14.06 3.39 -1.49
C LYS A 56 12.67 3.97 -1.74
N GLU A 57 11.94 3.44 -2.73
CA GLU A 57 10.59 3.85 -3.08
C GLU A 57 9.59 3.52 -1.97
N ILE A 58 9.70 2.36 -1.35
CA ILE A 58 8.82 1.94 -0.25
C ILE A 58 9.10 2.74 1.03
N ILE A 59 10.37 3.05 1.30
CA ILE A 59 10.76 3.96 2.38
C ILE A 59 10.19 5.36 2.12
N PHE A 60 10.28 5.85 0.89
CA PHE A 60 9.70 7.13 0.49
C PHE A 60 8.18 7.16 0.71
N VAL A 61 7.44 6.12 0.30
CA VAL A 61 5.98 6.03 0.53
C VAL A 61 5.64 6.15 2.01
N LYS A 62 6.38 5.45 2.86
CA LYS A 62 6.18 5.53 4.31
C LYS A 62 6.42 6.95 4.83
N GLN A 63 7.54 7.56 4.48
CA GLN A 63 7.90 8.93 4.88
C GLN A 63 6.89 9.95 4.36
N TYR A 64 6.39 9.76 3.14
CA TYR A 64 5.37 10.61 2.55
C TYR A 64 4.05 10.52 3.33
N ILE A 65 3.61 9.32 3.70
CA ILE A 65 2.45 9.12 4.57
C ILE A 65 2.68 9.80 5.94
N ASP A 66 3.83 9.60 6.57
CA ASP A 66 4.15 10.16 7.88
C ASP A 66 4.09 11.69 7.89
N LYS A 67 4.45 12.35 6.77
CA LYS A 67 4.46 13.80 6.61
C LYS A 67 3.10 14.37 6.19
N HIS A 68 2.35 13.62 5.39
CA HIS A 68 1.14 14.11 4.72
C HIS A 68 -0.15 13.39 5.15
N PHE A 69 -0.16 12.71 6.29
CA PHE A 69 -1.28 11.88 6.75
C PHE A 69 -2.64 12.63 6.86
N ALA A 70 -2.60 13.93 7.11
CA ALA A 70 -3.80 14.75 7.26
C ALA A 70 -4.48 15.09 5.91
N TYR A 71 -3.78 14.92 4.80
CA TYR A 71 -4.33 15.15 3.46
C TYR A 71 -5.11 13.93 2.96
N ASP A 72 -5.98 14.16 1.98
CA ASP A 72 -6.64 13.04 1.29
C ASP A 72 -5.62 12.33 0.39
N LEU A 73 -5.25 11.12 0.78
CA LEU A 73 -4.25 10.31 0.10
C LEU A 73 -4.89 9.01 -0.40
N SER A 74 -4.79 8.78 -1.69
CA SER A 74 -5.17 7.52 -2.32
C SER A 74 -3.96 6.61 -2.59
N LEU A 75 -4.22 5.33 -2.88
CA LEU A 75 -3.17 4.40 -3.32
C LEU A 75 -2.56 4.83 -4.65
N ASP A 76 -3.35 5.42 -5.53
CA ASP A 76 -2.89 5.89 -6.84
C ASP A 76 -1.96 7.10 -6.69
N ASP A 77 -2.32 8.05 -5.81
CA ASP A 77 -1.45 9.20 -5.50
C ASP A 77 -0.10 8.75 -4.93
N LEU A 78 -0.12 7.83 -3.98
CA LEU A 78 1.11 7.31 -3.37
C LEU A 78 2.01 6.59 -4.39
N ALA A 79 1.41 5.78 -5.26
CA ALA A 79 2.13 5.06 -6.30
C ALA A 79 2.72 6.01 -7.35
N GLN A 80 1.95 7.01 -7.77
CA GLN A 80 2.39 8.05 -8.70
C GLN A 80 3.57 8.86 -8.13
N LYS A 81 3.47 9.28 -6.87
CA LYS A 81 4.53 10.04 -6.20
C LYS A 81 5.83 9.25 -6.01
N ALA A 82 5.73 7.94 -5.85
CA ALA A 82 6.88 7.05 -5.74
C ALA A 82 7.37 6.52 -7.09
N PHE A 83 6.71 6.87 -8.20
CA PHE A 83 7.01 6.40 -9.57
C PHE A 83 7.01 4.86 -9.69
N ILE A 84 6.12 4.17 -8.98
CA ILE A 84 6.00 2.72 -9.01
C ILE A 84 4.56 2.28 -9.27
N ASN A 85 4.41 1.03 -9.73
CA ASN A 85 3.10 0.44 -9.92
C ASN A 85 2.38 0.24 -8.56
N LYS A 86 1.08 0.55 -8.51
CA LYS A 86 0.24 0.44 -7.31
C LYS A 86 0.28 -0.95 -6.65
N TYR A 87 0.18 -2.01 -7.45
CA TYR A 87 0.19 -3.39 -6.93
C TYR A 87 1.56 -3.76 -6.37
N HIS A 88 2.64 -3.33 -7.04
CA HIS A 88 4.01 -3.46 -6.56
C HIS A 88 4.18 -2.74 -5.22
N MET A 89 3.73 -1.47 -5.13
CA MET A 89 3.77 -0.69 -3.89
C MET A 89 3.06 -1.41 -2.73
N ILE A 90 1.82 -1.85 -2.93
CA ILE A 90 1.04 -2.53 -1.89
C ILE A 90 1.76 -3.80 -1.42
N HIS A 91 2.25 -4.61 -2.36
CA HIS A 91 2.94 -5.86 -2.06
C HIS A 91 4.20 -5.63 -1.21
N PHE A 92 5.11 -4.79 -1.69
CA PHE A 92 6.40 -4.56 -1.01
C PHE A 92 6.27 -3.74 0.26
N PHE A 93 5.32 -2.79 0.32
CA PHE A 93 5.04 -2.07 1.55
C PHE A 93 4.51 -3.02 2.63
N THR A 94 3.58 -3.92 2.27
CA THR A 94 3.04 -4.92 3.19
C THR A 94 4.13 -5.90 3.63
N GLN A 95 5.01 -6.31 2.74
CA GLN A 95 6.15 -7.17 3.06
C GLN A 95 7.12 -6.48 4.03
N ALA A 96 7.41 -5.20 3.83
CA ALA A 96 8.37 -4.44 4.63
C ALA A 96 7.83 -4.05 6.01
N TYR A 97 6.55 -3.64 6.08
CA TYR A 97 5.96 -3.05 7.30
C TYR A 97 4.85 -3.88 7.94
N GLY A 98 4.50 -5.04 7.37
CA GLY A 98 3.48 -5.95 7.91
C GLY A 98 2.03 -5.50 7.73
N VAL A 99 1.79 -4.31 7.18
CA VAL A 99 0.46 -3.72 6.96
C VAL A 99 0.40 -3.03 5.61
N SER A 100 -0.80 -2.94 5.02
CA SER A 100 -0.98 -2.20 3.76
C SER A 100 -0.78 -0.69 3.94
N PRO A 101 -0.43 0.08 2.87
CA PRO A 101 -0.23 1.52 2.94
C PRO A 101 -1.43 2.27 3.56
N MET A 102 -2.66 1.94 3.18
CA MET A 102 -3.86 2.59 3.73
C MET A 102 -4.12 2.23 5.19
N ARG A 103 -3.79 1.00 5.60
CA ARG A 103 -3.87 0.63 7.02
C ARG A 103 -2.83 1.39 7.83
N TYR A 104 -1.63 1.54 7.31
CA TYR A 104 -0.57 2.35 7.91
C TYR A 104 -0.99 3.83 8.03
N LEU A 105 -1.56 4.42 6.98
CA LEU A 105 -2.11 5.78 7.00
C LEU A 105 -3.14 5.96 8.12
N ASN A 106 -4.10 5.03 8.21
CA ASN A 106 -5.11 5.08 9.28
C ASN A 106 -4.49 4.97 10.68
N GLN A 107 -3.50 4.09 10.88
CA GLN A 107 -2.77 3.98 12.15
C GLN A 107 -2.04 5.29 12.49
N ARG A 108 -1.41 5.95 11.51
CA ARG A 108 -0.73 7.24 11.70
C ARG A 108 -1.71 8.35 12.09
N ARG A 109 -2.86 8.42 11.42
CA ARG A 109 -3.95 9.35 11.75
C ARG A 109 -4.49 9.13 13.17
N ILE A 110 -4.75 7.88 13.54
CA ILE A 110 -5.23 7.54 14.90
C ILE A 110 -4.19 7.88 15.97
N LYS A 111 -2.90 7.65 15.68
CA LYS A 111 -1.82 8.04 16.60
C LYS A 111 -1.84 9.54 16.88
N GLU A 112 -2.02 10.36 15.86
CA GLU A 112 -2.13 11.82 16.02
C GLU A 112 -3.42 12.23 16.75
N ALA A 113 -4.54 11.59 16.40
CA ALA A 113 -5.81 11.84 17.08
C ALA A 113 -5.74 11.54 18.60
N LYS A 114 -4.99 10.53 19.02
CA LYS A 114 -4.75 10.27 20.45
C LYS A 114 -4.03 11.40 21.15
N VAL A 115 -3.08 12.04 20.47
CA VAL A 115 -2.40 13.23 21.00
C VAL A 115 -3.40 14.37 21.17
N LEU A 116 -4.16 14.70 20.11
CA LEU A 116 -5.14 15.78 20.15
C LEU A 116 -6.27 15.55 21.16
N LEU A 117 -6.71 14.29 21.34
CA LEU A 117 -7.71 13.93 22.35
C LEU A 117 -7.22 14.19 23.79
N ARG A 118 -5.92 14.11 24.03
CA ARG A 118 -5.30 14.32 25.35
C ARG A 118 -4.92 15.78 25.60
N THR A 119 -4.57 16.53 24.56
CA THR A 119 -3.93 17.85 24.67
C THR A 119 -4.84 19.02 24.29
N THR A 120 -6.06 18.74 23.79
CA THR A 120 -6.97 19.79 23.31
C THR A 120 -8.42 19.50 23.71
N ASP A 121 -9.23 20.57 23.78
CA ASP A 121 -10.67 20.49 24.02
C ASP A 121 -11.51 20.39 22.73
N LEU A 122 -10.84 20.20 21.58
CA LEU A 122 -11.52 20.03 20.30
C LEU A 122 -12.51 18.87 20.35
N ASN A 123 -13.69 19.05 19.78
CA ASN A 123 -14.65 17.95 19.71
C ASN A 123 -14.14 16.82 18.80
N VAL A 124 -14.67 15.60 18.99
CA VAL A 124 -14.24 14.40 18.30
C VAL A 124 -14.34 14.53 16.78
N THR A 125 -15.35 15.26 16.28
CA THR A 125 -15.55 15.52 14.85
C THR A 125 -14.45 16.42 14.30
N ALA A 126 -14.13 17.48 15.01
CA ALA A 126 -13.04 18.41 14.61
C ALA A 126 -11.69 17.66 14.58
N ILE A 127 -11.42 16.82 15.58
CA ILE A 127 -10.20 15.99 15.58
C ILE A 127 -10.19 15.02 14.40
N ALA A 128 -11.30 14.32 14.11
CA ALA A 128 -11.38 13.42 12.97
C ALA A 128 -11.00 14.15 11.65
N ASN A 129 -11.56 15.33 11.43
CA ASN A 129 -11.29 16.14 10.26
C ASN A 129 -9.82 16.64 10.21
N SER A 130 -9.28 17.12 11.34
CA SER A 130 -7.91 17.63 11.40
C SER A 130 -6.84 16.57 11.13
N VAL A 131 -7.13 15.31 11.43
CA VAL A 131 -6.21 14.20 11.12
C VAL A 131 -6.48 13.52 9.77
N GLY A 132 -7.41 14.08 8.96
CA GLY A 132 -7.64 13.65 7.58
C GLY A 132 -8.73 12.59 7.38
N PHE A 133 -9.61 12.32 8.37
CA PHE A 133 -10.79 11.50 8.14
C PHE A 133 -11.94 12.36 7.61
N THR A 134 -12.49 11.99 6.47
CA THR A 134 -13.67 12.65 5.88
C THR A 134 -14.98 12.25 6.54
N SER A 135 -15.03 11.10 7.24
CA SER A 135 -16.19 10.59 7.96
C SER A 135 -15.90 10.39 9.44
N PRO A 136 -16.54 11.16 10.33
CA PRO A 136 -16.41 10.98 11.78
C PRO A 136 -16.86 9.59 12.27
N SER A 137 -17.84 8.98 11.63
CA SER A 137 -18.28 7.63 11.95
C SER A 137 -17.23 6.57 11.59
N PHE A 138 -16.58 6.73 10.41
CA PHE A 138 -15.47 5.86 10.00
C PHE A 138 -14.26 6.04 10.94
N PHE A 139 -13.95 7.28 11.33
CA PHE A 139 -12.93 7.57 12.34
C PHE A 139 -13.21 6.85 13.65
N ALA A 140 -14.42 7.01 14.23
CA ALA A 140 -14.77 6.38 15.50
C ALA A 140 -14.66 4.84 15.44
N LYS A 141 -15.10 4.24 14.32
CA LYS A 141 -14.95 2.81 14.06
C LYS A 141 -13.48 2.40 14.04
N LYS A 142 -12.63 3.09 13.27
CA LYS A 142 -11.19 2.79 13.16
C LYS A 142 -10.44 3.04 14.47
N PHE A 143 -10.82 4.06 15.22
CA PHE A 143 -10.25 4.33 16.52
C PHE A 143 -10.54 3.18 17.50
N LYS A 144 -11.80 2.73 17.57
CA LYS A 144 -12.21 1.61 18.43
C LYS A 144 -11.55 0.28 18.00
N GLU A 145 -11.43 0.02 16.69
CA GLU A 145 -10.74 -1.17 16.16
C GLU A 145 -9.25 -1.24 16.58
N LEU A 146 -8.61 -0.09 16.77
CA LEU A 146 -7.17 -0.03 17.09
C LEU A 146 -6.85 0.17 18.57
N ASN A 147 -7.85 0.58 19.38
CA ASN A 147 -7.63 0.91 20.79
C ASN A 147 -8.63 0.26 21.74
N ASP A 148 -9.57 -0.55 21.23
CA ASP A 148 -10.65 -1.27 21.96
C ASP A 148 -11.66 -0.38 22.67
N ILE A 149 -11.45 0.94 22.69
CA ILE A 149 -12.35 1.94 23.31
C ILE A 149 -12.70 3.05 22.32
N SER A 150 -13.81 3.76 22.58
CA SER A 150 -14.20 4.89 21.72
C SER A 150 -13.30 6.12 21.93
N PRO A 151 -13.23 7.06 20.93
CA PRO A 151 -12.49 8.31 21.09
C PRO A 151 -12.95 9.13 22.32
N LYS A 152 -14.25 9.12 22.61
CA LYS A 152 -14.83 9.84 23.75
C LYS A 152 -14.41 9.22 25.09
N ASP A 153 -14.41 7.90 25.18
CA ASP A 153 -14.01 7.19 26.40
C ASP A 153 -12.48 7.30 26.59
N TYR A 154 -11.71 7.25 25.50
CA TYR A 154 -10.26 7.49 25.53
C TYR A 154 -9.94 8.87 26.12
N ARG A 155 -10.66 9.93 25.73
CA ARG A 155 -10.47 11.27 26.30
C ARG A 155 -10.75 11.29 27.81
N LYS A 156 -11.86 10.66 28.24
CA LYS A 156 -12.22 10.61 29.67
C LYS A 156 -11.16 9.88 30.50
N SER A 157 -10.67 8.75 30.01
CA SER A 157 -9.64 7.98 30.73
C SER A 157 -8.30 8.72 30.78
N ALA A 158 -7.95 9.45 29.72
CA ALA A 158 -6.72 10.25 29.68
C ALA A 158 -6.79 11.46 30.63
N ALA A 159 -7.96 12.10 30.78
CA ALA A 159 -8.16 13.18 31.74
C ALA A 159 -8.05 12.69 33.19
N ALA A 160 -8.70 11.57 33.51
CA ALA A 160 -8.63 10.95 34.84
C ALA A 160 -7.19 10.59 35.24
N ALA A 161 -6.42 10.02 34.30
CA ALA A 161 -5.01 9.68 34.56
C ALA A 161 -4.13 10.91 34.85
N LEU A 162 -4.40 12.06 34.19
CA LEU A 162 -3.69 13.30 34.45
C LEU A 162 -4.05 13.90 35.82
N GLU A 163 -5.30 13.79 36.25
CA GLU A 163 -5.73 14.23 37.58
C GLU A 163 -5.04 13.41 38.68
N GLU A 164 -4.95 12.09 38.52
CA GLU A 164 -4.26 11.21 39.48
C GLU A 164 -2.76 11.52 39.61
N GLU A 165 -2.08 11.87 38.50
CA GLU A 165 -0.66 12.26 38.51
C GLU A 165 -0.41 13.60 39.21
N LEU A 166 -1.39 14.53 39.19
CA LEU A 166 -1.27 15.84 39.83
C LEU A 166 -1.49 15.84 41.36
N PHE A 167 -2.10 14.78 41.87
CA PHE A 167 -2.40 14.63 43.31
C PHE A 167 -1.47 13.67 44.05
N GLN A 168 -0.43 13.14 43.38
CA GLN A 168 0.66 12.35 43.97
C GLN A 168 1.92 13.21 44.15
#